data_a23e6b2d4435fe1f6396d95b3a16a506
#
_entry.id   a23e6b2d4435fe1f6396d95b3a16a506
#
_cell.length_a   1.000
_cell.length_b   1.000
_cell.length_c   1.000
_cell.angle_alpha   90.00
_cell.angle_beta   90.00
_cell.angle_gamma   90.00
#
_symmetry.space_group_name_H-M   'P 1'
#
loop_
_entity.id
_entity.type
_entity.pdbx_description
1 polymer ?
#
loop_
_entity_poly.entity_id
_entity_poly.type
_entity_poly.pdbx_seq_one_letter_code
_entity_poly.pdbx_strand_id
1 'polypeptide(L)'
;MDIKRAKQEIEHAVKAYLAVDDTGTPLIPPIRQRPILLMGPPGVGKTQIMEQIAQECGIALVAYTITHHTRQSAVGLPFIRHRNFGGADRSVTEYTMSEIIASVYDKMEQTGLEHGILFIDEINCVSETLAPTMLQFLQCKTFGNQAVPAGWVIVAAGNPPEDNKSVRDFDLVTLDRVRRIDIEPNLAVWQEYARAHRLHPAVQAYLELRPQHFYRIQNDVDGPQFVTARGWEDLSAMLTACTKLDLPVDEALIGQYLRHPEVARDFAAYWELYKKYRQDYGVEDILQGRPFAAVLERAQKAAFDERISLVSLLLAGLNTRFAAARRADAVTDACYQEMRSFKRTLNNADPAQDGFVPAAVFAAQVNVYADHLTAQKAAGTLTGEELAVVTTASALLHAWVAALDPALDRDAAFDAVRASFNAQVRKREDAVGLAGDALESAFDFMESAFADGQEMVVFVNELALGPDSAAYLADNECERFETYSKRLLLHSGQDDILAELQRDDIRQGEHSMEF
;
A
#
# COMPACT_ATOMS: atom_id res chain seq x y z
N MET A 1 -10.75 -15.36 -7.02
CA MET A 1 -9.51 -14.71 -7.56
C MET A 1 -8.76 -14.00 -6.45
N ASP A 2 -7.47 -13.66 -6.65
CA ASP A 2 -6.72 -12.88 -5.65
C ASP A 2 -7.14 -11.41 -5.59
N ILE A 3 -6.73 -10.70 -4.53
CA ILE A 3 -7.12 -9.31 -4.26
C ILE A 3 -6.55 -8.32 -5.29
N LYS A 4 -5.37 -8.59 -5.87
CA LYS A 4 -4.75 -7.75 -6.90
C LYS A 4 -5.55 -7.77 -8.20
N ARG A 5 -5.98 -8.96 -8.61
CA ARG A 5 -6.86 -9.12 -9.78
C ARG A 5 -8.23 -8.50 -9.53
N ALA A 6 -8.80 -8.68 -8.33
CA ALA A 6 -10.05 -8.03 -7.95
C ALA A 6 -9.97 -6.49 -8.03
N LYS A 7 -8.87 -5.90 -7.55
CA LYS A 7 -8.60 -4.46 -7.67
C LYS A 7 -8.63 -4.02 -9.13
N GLN A 8 -7.91 -4.69 -10.02
CA GLN A 8 -7.87 -4.38 -11.46
C GLN A 8 -9.27 -4.44 -12.10
N GLU A 9 -10.05 -5.47 -11.77
CA GLU A 9 -11.42 -5.63 -12.29
C GLU A 9 -12.35 -4.51 -11.83
N ILE A 10 -12.17 -4.00 -10.60
CA ILE A 10 -12.94 -2.88 -10.09
C ILE A 10 -12.51 -1.57 -10.76
N GLU A 11 -11.21 -1.34 -10.92
CA GLU A 11 -10.70 -0.17 -11.66
C GLU A 11 -11.23 -0.11 -13.09
N HIS A 12 -11.21 -1.24 -13.80
CA HIS A 12 -11.76 -1.34 -15.15
C HIS A 12 -13.25 -1.01 -15.16
N ALA A 13 -14.00 -1.51 -14.15
CA ALA A 13 -15.43 -1.21 -14.04
C ALA A 13 -15.67 0.28 -13.73
N VAL A 14 -14.91 0.88 -12.82
CA VAL A 14 -14.98 2.32 -12.49
C VAL A 14 -14.71 3.15 -13.74
N LYS A 15 -13.62 2.88 -14.46
CA LYS A 15 -13.27 3.58 -15.70
C LYS A 15 -14.35 3.44 -16.76
N ALA A 16 -14.91 2.23 -16.95
CA ALA A 16 -15.96 1.98 -17.92
C ALA A 16 -17.30 2.64 -17.55
N TYR A 17 -17.65 2.72 -16.25
CA TYR A 17 -18.88 3.32 -15.77
C TYR A 17 -18.85 4.85 -15.76
N LEU A 18 -17.65 5.45 -15.63
CA LEU A 18 -17.44 6.89 -15.68
C LEU A 18 -17.15 7.40 -17.10
N ALA A 19 -16.87 6.51 -18.06
CA ALA A 19 -16.59 6.90 -19.43
C ALA A 19 -17.82 7.52 -20.11
N VAL A 20 -17.60 8.63 -20.82
CA VAL A 20 -18.60 9.35 -21.61
C VAL A 20 -18.19 9.37 -23.08
N ASP A 21 -19.15 9.52 -23.96
CA ASP A 21 -18.91 9.76 -25.39
C ASP A 21 -18.59 11.24 -25.68
N ASP A 22 -18.37 11.56 -26.95
CA ASP A 22 -18.02 12.93 -27.40
C ASP A 22 -19.15 13.96 -27.12
N THR A 23 -20.37 13.49 -26.78
CA THR A 23 -21.51 14.34 -26.41
C THR A 23 -21.66 14.51 -24.89
N GLY A 24 -20.79 13.87 -24.08
CA GLY A 24 -20.90 13.84 -22.62
C GLY A 24 -21.90 12.81 -22.08
N THR A 25 -22.41 11.91 -22.95
CA THR A 25 -23.34 10.85 -22.53
C THR A 25 -22.58 9.64 -22.03
N PRO A 26 -22.94 9.05 -20.85
CA PRO A 26 -22.28 7.86 -20.34
C PRO A 26 -22.35 6.69 -21.34
N LEU A 27 -21.19 6.06 -21.63
CA LEU A 27 -21.13 4.88 -22.51
C LEU A 27 -21.98 3.72 -21.96
N ILE A 28 -22.03 3.57 -20.64
CA ILE A 28 -22.89 2.62 -19.96
C ILE A 28 -23.89 3.42 -19.12
N PRO A 29 -25.18 3.45 -19.50
CA PRO A 29 -26.20 4.18 -18.74
C PRO A 29 -26.25 3.75 -17.27
N PRO A 30 -26.46 4.66 -16.29
CA PRO A 30 -26.44 4.36 -14.85
C PRO A 30 -27.32 3.19 -14.44
N ILE A 31 -28.45 2.97 -15.11
CA ILE A 31 -29.35 1.86 -14.84
C ILE A 31 -28.76 0.49 -15.24
N ARG A 32 -27.79 0.45 -16.14
CA ARG A 32 -27.08 -0.76 -16.58
C ARG A 32 -25.76 -0.98 -15.87
N GLN A 33 -25.32 -0.03 -15.07
CA GLN A 33 -24.11 -0.16 -14.25
C GLN A 33 -24.44 -1.05 -13.05
N ARG A 34 -24.04 -2.31 -13.10
CA ARG A 34 -24.25 -3.25 -12.00
C ARG A 34 -23.37 -2.89 -10.80
N PRO A 35 -23.93 -2.80 -9.58
CA PRO A 35 -23.11 -2.72 -8.37
C PRO A 35 -22.14 -3.90 -8.29
N ILE A 36 -20.94 -3.66 -7.76
CA ILE A 36 -19.94 -4.71 -7.57
C ILE A 36 -20.13 -5.30 -6.19
N LEU A 37 -20.15 -6.62 -6.09
CA LEU A 37 -20.26 -7.36 -4.82
C LEU A 37 -18.97 -8.17 -4.60
N LEU A 38 -18.16 -7.74 -3.64
CA LEU A 38 -16.93 -8.44 -3.23
C LEU A 38 -17.27 -9.48 -2.16
N MET A 39 -17.07 -10.74 -2.45
CA MET A 39 -17.23 -11.82 -1.48
C MET A 39 -15.87 -12.41 -1.17
N GLY A 40 -15.53 -12.51 0.10
CA GLY A 40 -14.24 -13.09 0.51
C GLY A 40 -14.08 -13.12 2.01
N PRO A 41 -13.17 -13.94 2.52
CA PRO A 41 -13.00 -14.13 3.95
C PRO A 41 -12.48 -12.86 4.64
N PRO A 42 -12.55 -12.75 5.97
CA PRO A 42 -12.13 -11.58 6.71
C PRO A 42 -10.61 -11.34 6.58
N GLY A 43 -10.19 -10.08 6.62
CA GLY A 43 -8.77 -9.71 6.66
C GLY A 43 -7.99 -9.88 5.35
N VAL A 44 -8.65 -10.04 4.19
CA VAL A 44 -7.99 -10.14 2.87
C VAL A 44 -7.76 -8.80 2.17
N GLY A 45 -8.12 -7.66 2.81
CA GLY A 45 -7.85 -6.33 2.27
C GLY A 45 -8.97 -5.71 1.43
N LYS A 46 -10.23 -6.20 1.52
CA LYS A 46 -11.37 -5.67 0.73
C LYS A 46 -11.55 -4.16 0.84
N THR A 47 -11.44 -3.61 2.05
CA THR A 47 -11.58 -2.17 2.30
C THR A 47 -10.37 -1.38 1.80
N GLN A 48 -9.16 -1.90 2.01
CA GLN A 48 -7.91 -1.24 1.58
C GLN A 48 -7.82 -1.03 0.08
N ILE A 49 -8.27 -2.00 -0.73
CA ILE A 49 -8.24 -1.82 -2.20
C ILE A 49 -9.17 -0.70 -2.67
N MET A 50 -10.23 -0.36 -1.93
CA MET A 50 -11.10 0.77 -2.27
C MET A 50 -10.39 2.10 -2.13
N GLU A 51 -9.61 2.28 -1.07
CA GLU A 51 -8.79 3.47 -0.86
C GLU A 51 -7.75 3.63 -1.97
N GLN A 52 -7.06 2.54 -2.32
CA GLN A 52 -6.08 2.54 -3.40
C GLN A 52 -6.71 2.88 -4.76
N ILE A 53 -7.86 2.27 -5.09
CA ILE A 53 -8.57 2.55 -6.35
C ILE A 53 -9.03 4.00 -6.42
N ALA A 54 -9.58 4.53 -5.33
CA ALA A 54 -10.02 5.92 -5.27
C ALA A 54 -8.85 6.90 -5.52
N GLN A 55 -7.71 6.64 -4.89
CA GLN A 55 -6.49 7.44 -5.06
C GLN A 55 -5.94 7.34 -6.49
N GLU A 56 -5.80 6.13 -7.03
CA GLU A 56 -5.24 5.89 -8.38
C GLU A 56 -6.14 6.42 -9.51
N CYS A 57 -7.46 6.37 -9.31
CA CYS A 57 -8.43 6.92 -10.27
C CYS A 57 -8.71 8.42 -10.06
N GLY A 58 -8.19 9.04 -9.01
CA GLY A 58 -8.43 10.45 -8.70
C GLY A 58 -9.90 10.77 -8.38
N ILE A 59 -10.62 9.85 -7.71
CA ILE A 59 -12.04 9.96 -7.37
C ILE A 59 -12.25 9.91 -5.85
N ALA A 60 -13.42 10.35 -5.40
CA ALA A 60 -13.78 10.33 -3.99
C ALA A 60 -14.13 8.92 -3.51
N LEU A 61 -13.94 8.65 -2.22
CA LEU A 61 -14.38 7.43 -1.55
C LEU A 61 -15.25 7.77 -0.34
N VAL A 62 -16.43 7.16 -0.29
CA VAL A 62 -17.25 7.06 0.92
C VAL A 62 -17.30 5.60 1.33
N ALA A 63 -16.72 5.25 2.46
CA ALA A 63 -16.76 3.91 3.05
C ALA A 63 -17.77 3.89 4.20
N TYR A 64 -18.70 2.95 4.12
CA TYR A 64 -19.82 2.87 5.04
C TYR A 64 -20.02 1.45 5.56
N THR A 65 -19.94 1.26 6.87
CA THR A 65 -20.20 -0.05 7.50
C THR A 65 -21.67 -0.13 7.93
N ILE A 66 -22.42 -1.06 7.35
CA ILE A 66 -23.87 -1.07 7.49
C ILE A 66 -24.38 -1.75 8.78
N THR A 67 -23.57 -2.54 9.46
CA THR A 67 -23.98 -3.37 10.62
C THR A 67 -24.54 -2.59 11.80
N HIS A 68 -24.13 -1.34 11.98
CA HIS A 68 -24.57 -0.49 13.08
C HIS A 68 -25.83 0.33 12.76
N HIS A 69 -26.37 0.20 11.54
CA HIS A 69 -27.48 1.01 11.08
C HIS A 69 -28.81 0.33 11.28
N THR A 70 -29.79 1.13 11.73
CA THR A 70 -31.20 0.77 11.73
C THR A 70 -31.81 1.09 10.37
N ARG A 71 -32.99 0.53 10.08
CA ARG A 71 -33.73 0.89 8.87
C ARG A 71 -33.99 2.40 8.79
N GLN A 72 -34.21 3.06 9.92
CA GLN A 72 -34.51 4.49 9.97
C GLN A 72 -33.30 5.36 9.64
N SER A 73 -32.10 5.01 10.10
CA SER A 73 -30.88 5.73 9.75
C SER A 73 -30.46 5.50 8.31
N ALA A 74 -30.64 4.28 7.81
CA ALA A 74 -30.26 3.94 6.43
C ALA A 74 -31.21 4.52 5.38
N VAL A 75 -32.53 4.52 5.62
CA VAL A 75 -33.56 4.94 4.65
C VAL A 75 -34.00 6.39 4.85
N GLY A 76 -33.85 6.92 6.05
CA GLY A 76 -34.40 8.21 6.50
C GLY A 76 -35.69 8.04 7.30
N LEU A 77 -36.11 9.14 7.95
CA LEU A 77 -37.34 9.18 8.73
C LEU A 77 -38.51 9.56 7.85
N PRO A 78 -39.69 8.89 7.99
CA PRO A 78 -40.88 9.26 7.25
C PRO A 78 -41.44 10.58 7.82
N PHE A 79 -41.86 11.49 6.94
CA PHE A 79 -42.57 12.69 7.29
C PHE A 79 -43.77 12.90 6.32
N ILE A 80 -44.80 13.59 6.77
CA ILE A 80 -45.98 13.85 5.99
C ILE A 80 -45.81 15.16 5.24
N ARG A 81 -45.99 15.13 3.93
CA ARG A 81 -46.04 16.31 3.06
C ARG A 81 -47.37 16.40 2.37
N HIS A 82 -47.93 17.61 2.34
CA HIS A 82 -49.16 17.89 1.60
C HIS A 82 -48.83 18.29 0.18
N ARG A 83 -49.41 17.60 -0.78
CA ARG A 83 -49.24 17.88 -2.23
C ARG A 83 -50.62 17.90 -2.92
N ASN A 84 -50.75 18.80 -3.90
CA ASN A 84 -51.95 18.84 -4.75
C ASN A 84 -51.80 17.91 -5.95
N PHE A 85 -52.72 16.97 -6.09
CA PHE A 85 -52.80 16.04 -7.20
C PHE A 85 -54.14 16.21 -7.89
N GLY A 86 -54.13 16.75 -9.12
CA GLY A 86 -55.35 16.92 -9.92
C GLY A 86 -56.40 17.82 -9.27
N GLY A 87 -55.98 18.84 -8.50
CA GLY A 87 -56.88 19.78 -7.83
C GLY A 87 -57.32 19.37 -6.42
N ALA A 88 -56.90 18.20 -5.91
CA ALA A 88 -57.20 17.74 -4.55
C ALA A 88 -55.91 17.67 -3.70
N ASP A 89 -55.95 18.27 -2.53
CA ASP A 89 -54.86 18.18 -1.56
C ASP A 89 -54.81 16.78 -0.93
N ARG A 90 -53.66 16.15 -1.03
CA ARG A 90 -53.43 14.80 -0.47
C ARG A 90 -52.17 14.80 0.40
N SER A 91 -52.25 14.02 1.47
CA SER A 91 -51.06 13.78 2.33
C SER A 91 -50.25 12.64 1.73
N VAL A 92 -48.97 12.87 1.52
CA VAL A 92 -47.99 11.90 1.01
C VAL A 92 -46.92 11.67 2.04
N THR A 93 -46.53 10.42 2.25
CA THR A 93 -45.39 10.10 3.08
C THR A 93 -44.11 10.26 2.24
N GLU A 94 -43.23 11.13 2.66
CA GLU A 94 -41.88 11.26 2.11
C GLU A 94 -40.87 10.86 3.18
N TYR A 95 -39.63 10.59 2.78
CA TYR A 95 -38.53 10.25 3.70
C TYR A 95 -37.51 11.37 3.68
N THR A 96 -36.89 11.66 4.84
CA THR A 96 -35.70 12.50 4.91
C THR A 96 -34.57 11.84 4.11
N MET A 97 -33.55 12.60 3.76
CA MET A 97 -32.39 12.02 3.07
C MET A 97 -31.74 10.92 3.92
N SER A 98 -31.39 9.84 3.28
CA SER A 98 -30.61 8.75 3.86
C SER A 98 -29.23 9.28 4.30
N GLU A 99 -28.75 8.87 5.46
CA GLU A 99 -27.42 9.21 5.94
C GLU A 99 -26.32 8.71 4.96
N ILE A 100 -26.52 7.56 4.34
CA ILE A 100 -25.61 7.00 3.32
C ILE A 100 -25.53 7.93 2.10
N ILE A 101 -26.67 8.46 1.62
CA ILE A 101 -26.66 9.37 0.48
C ILE A 101 -26.15 10.76 0.89
N ALA A 102 -26.49 11.23 2.08
CA ALA A 102 -25.99 12.50 2.61
C ALA A 102 -24.46 12.50 2.70
N SER A 103 -23.85 11.41 3.18
CA SER A 103 -22.39 11.30 3.27
C SER A 103 -21.69 11.36 1.88
N VAL A 104 -22.38 10.96 0.81
CA VAL A 104 -21.87 11.14 -0.56
C VAL A 104 -21.85 12.62 -0.93
N TYR A 105 -22.92 13.38 -0.66
CA TYR A 105 -22.99 14.82 -0.93
C TYR A 105 -21.97 15.59 -0.08
N ASP A 106 -21.86 15.26 1.21
CA ASP A 106 -20.88 15.86 2.12
C ASP A 106 -19.45 15.65 1.59
N LYS A 107 -19.15 14.45 1.09
CA LYS A 107 -17.84 14.14 0.51
C LYS A 107 -17.58 14.92 -0.77
N MET A 108 -18.58 15.07 -1.64
CA MET A 108 -18.49 15.89 -2.84
C MET A 108 -18.20 17.36 -2.50
N GLU A 109 -18.88 17.91 -1.49
CA GLU A 109 -18.66 19.28 -1.05
C GLU A 109 -17.26 19.47 -0.42
N GLN A 110 -16.80 18.53 0.41
CA GLN A 110 -15.48 18.56 1.04
C GLN A 110 -14.32 18.47 0.06
N THR A 111 -14.45 17.63 -0.97
CA THR A 111 -13.35 17.32 -1.89
C THR A 111 -13.42 18.07 -3.21
N GLY A 112 -14.58 18.59 -3.58
CA GLY A 112 -14.84 19.15 -4.91
C GLY A 112 -14.87 18.11 -6.03
N LEU A 113 -14.87 16.80 -5.71
CA LEU A 113 -14.89 15.71 -6.69
C LEU A 113 -16.33 15.26 -6.94
N GLU A 114 -16.76 15.29 -8.19
CA GLU A 114 -18.11 14.86 -8.59
C GLU A 114 -18.25 13.34 -8.73
N HIS A 115 -17.14 12.62 -8.89
CA HIS A 115 -17.10 11.18 -9.09
C HIS A 115 -16.52 10.46 -7.89
N GLY A 116 -17.02 9.24 -7.62
CA GLY A 116 -16.54 8.48 -6.48
C GLY A 116 -17.01 7.03 -6.42
N ILE A 117 -16.56 6.36 -5.39
CA ILE A 117 -17.01 5.03 -4.97
C ILE A 117 -17.80 5.17 -3.66
N LEU A 118 -19.01 4.64 -3.66
CA LEU A 118 -19.76 4.36 -2.43
C LEU A 118 -19.51 2.90 -2.07
N PHE A 119 -18.65 2.70 -1.08
CA PHE A 119 -18.30 1.37 -0.58
C PHE A 119 -19.16 1.02 0.64
N ILE A 120 -19.87 -0.10 0.59
CA ILE A 120 -20.74 -0.59 1.67
C ILE A 120 -20.16 -1.89 2.18
N ASP A 121 -19.53 -1.83 3.35
CA ASP A 121 -18.93 -3.01 3.99
C ASP A 121 -19.95 -3.81 4.80
N GLU A 122 -19.72 -5.11 4.91
CA GLU A 122 -20.53 -6.08 5.66
C GLU A 122 -22.01 -6.14 5.21
N ILE A 123 -22.27 -5.98 3.91
CA ILE A 123 -23.61 -5.89 3.34
C ILE A 123 -24.52 -7.07 3.67
N ASN A 124 -23.97 -8.24 3.94
CA ASN A 124 -24.73 -9.45 4.26
C ASN A 124 -24.79 -9.75 5.79
N CYS A 125 -24.26 -8.85 6.62
CA CYS A 125 -24.38 -8.90 8.09
C CYS A 125 -25.49 -8.00 8.65
N VAL A 126 -26.34 -7.45 7.78
CA VAL A 126 -27.43 -6.55 8.15
C VAL A 126 -28.57 -7.24 8.87
N SER A 127 -29.32 -6.49 9.70
CA SER A 127 -30.50 -7.00 10.37
C SER A 127 -31.57 -7.48 9.38
N GLU A 128 -32.45 -8.40 9.81
CA GLU A 128 -33.56 -8.92 8.98
C GLU A 128 -34.46 -7.83 8.42
N THR A 129 -34.67 -6.78 9.18
CA THR A 129 -35.55 -5.66 8.79
C THR A 129 -34.90 -4.73 7.77
N LEU A 130 -33.56 -4.68 7.73
CA LEU A 130 -32.80 -3.82 6.83
C LEU A 130 -32.39 -4.53 5.53
N ALA A 131 -32.15 -5.84 5.57
CA ALA A 131 -31.66 -6.62 4.43
C ALA A 131 -32.46 -6.42 3.14
N PRO A 132 -33.82 -6.50 3.12
CA PRO A 132 -34.58 -6.27 1.89
C PRO A 132 -34.40 -4.87 1.31
N THR A 133 -34.24 -3.87 2.18
CA THR A 133 -34.04 -2.49 1.76
C THR A 133 -32.65 -2.28 1.16
N MET A 134 -31.63 -2.92 1.72
CA MET A 134 -30.28 -2.85 1.17
C MET A 134 -30.15 -3.58 -0.17
N LEU A 135 -30.83 -4.71 -0.31
CA LEU A 135 -30.90 -5.41 -1.60
C LEU A 135 -31.61 -4.56 -2.67
N GLN A 136 -32.74 -3.90 -2.30
CA GLN A 136 -33.41 -2.96 -3.18
C GLN A 136 -32.51 -1.77 -3.53
N PHE A 137 -31.73 -1.25 -2.57
CA PHE A 137 -30.77 -0.18 -2.81
C PHE A 137 -29.70 -0.59 -3.82
N LEU A 138 -29.12 -1.77 -3.70
CA LEU A 138 -28.16 -2.29 -4.68
C LEU A 138 -28.78 -2.38 -6.08
N GLN A 139 -30.05 -2.76 -6.18
CA GLN A 139 -30.74 -2.89 -7.46
C GLN A 139 -31.12 -1.55 -8.11
N CYS A 140 -31.67 -0.63 -7.30
CA CYS A 140 -32.25 0.61 -7.79
C CYS A 140 -31.35 1.82 -7.63
N LYS A 141 -30.28 1.71 -6.84
CA LYS A 141 -29.38 2.83 -6.43
C LYS A 141 -30.14 3.98 -5.76
N THR A 142 -31.24 3.66 -5.06
CA THR A 142 -32.10 4.65 -4.40
C THR A 142 -32.51 4.18 -3.02
N PHE A 143 -32.59 5.11 -2.08
CA PHE A 143 -33.32 4.94 -0.83
C PHE A 143 -34.58 5.82 -0.87
N GLY A 144 -35.76 5.20 -0.84
CA GLY A 144 -37.02 5.93 -1.02
C GLY A 144 -37.08 6.69 -2.36
N ASN A 145 -37.16 8.01 -2.28
CA ASN A 145 -37.11 8.92 -3.43
C ASN A 145 -35.75 9.57 -3.69
N GLN A 146 -34.72 9.19 -2.93
CA GLN A 146 -33.37 9.74 -3.04
C GLN A 146 -32.47 8.76 -3.81
N ALA A 147 -31.85 9.25 -4.88
CA ALA A 147 -30.89 8.47 -5.68
C ALA A 147 -29.45 8.81 -5.31
N VAL A 148 -28.56 7.83 -5.47
CA VAL A 148 -27.12 8.08 -5.44
C VAL A 148 -26.77 9.00 -6.62
N PRO A 149 -25.97 10.05 -6.42
CA PRO A 149 -25.56 10.97 -7.49
C PRO A 149 -24.94 10.25 -8.69
N ALA A 150 -25.19 10.78 -9.89
CA ALA A 150 -24.52 10.30 -11.09
C ALA A 150 -22.99 10.41 -10.93
N GLY A 151 -22.25 9.45 -11.50
CA GLY A 151 -20.81 9.40 -11.33
C GLY A 151 -20.31 8.68 -10.07
N TRP A 152 -21.22 8.11 -9.26
CA TRP A 152 -20.87 7.30 -8.11
C TRP A 152 -21.11 5.80 -8.37
N VAL A 153 -20.05 5.02 -8.22
CA VAL A 153 -20.07 3.56 -8.39
C VAL A 153 -20.31 2.90 -7.04
N ILE A 154 -21.28 2.01 -6.97
CA ILE A 154 -21.57 1.25 -5.74
C ILE A 154 -20.73 -0.02 -5.75
N VAL A 155 -19.93 -0.19 -4.68
CA VAL A 155 -19.20 -1.43 -4.38
C VAL A 155 -19.65 -1.89 -3.00
N ALA A 156 -20.09 -3.13 -2.89
CA ALA A 156 -20.45 -3.73 -1.61
C ALA A 156 -19.50 -4.88 -1.28
N ALA A 157 -19.22 -5.10 0.00
CA ALA A 157 -18.43 -6.23 0.46
C ALA A 157 -19.17 -7.07 1.48
N GLY A 158 -18.93 -8.37 1.44
CA GLY A 158 -19.49 -9.33 2.38
C GLY A 158 -18.50 -10.47 2.68
N ASN A 159 -18.78 -11.22 3.72
CA ASN A 159 -18.05 -12.42 4.08
C ASN A 159 -18.86 -13.66 3.70
N PRO A 160 -18.24 -14.79 3.33
CA PRO A 160 -18.96 -16.03 3.06
C PRO A 160 -19.60 -16.59 4.37
N PRO A 161 -20.71 -17.32 4.26
CA PRO A 161 -21.43 -17.85 5.43
C PRO A 161 -20.61 -18.79 6.30
N GLU A 162 -19.59 -19.43 5.74
CA GLU A 162 -18.68 -20.33 6.44
C GLU A 162 -17.85 -19.61 7.49
N ASP A 163 -17.53 -18.33 7.22
CA ASP A 163 -16.66 -17.51 8.08
C ASP A 163 -17.44 -16.67 9.11
N ASN A 164 -18.73 -16.47 8.91
CA ASN A 164 -19.55 -15.68 9.83
C ASN A 164 -20.99 -16.19 9.91
N LYS A 165 -21.36 -16.73 11.06
CA LYS A 165 -22.71 -17.28 11.34
C LYS A 165 -23.86 -16.26 11.28
N SER A 166 -23.55 -14.97 11.34
CA SER A 166 -24.54 -13.88 11.23
C SER A 166 -24.83 -13.49 9.80
N VAL A 167 -24.14 -14.08 8.83
CA VAL A 167 -24.23 -13.78 7.41
C VAL A 167 -25.43 -14.49 6.77
N ARG A 168 -26.04 -13.83 5.80
CA ARG A 168 -27.10 -14.36 4.96
C ARG A 168 -26.63 -14.54 3.53
N ASP A 169 -27.12 -15.60 2.90
CA ASP A 169 -26.93 -15.81 1.47
C ASP A 169 -27.80 -14.84 0.67
N PHE A 170 -27.27 -14.40 -0.46
CA PHE A 170 -28.03 -13.64 -1.45
C PHE A 170 -28.85 -14.58 -2.34
N ASP A 171 -30.08 -14.19 -2.62
CA ASP A 171 -30.92 -14.90 -3.57
C ASP A 171 -30.42 -14.71 -5.02
N LEU A 172 -30.89 -15.61 -5.91
CA LEU A 172 -30.54 -15.58 -7.34
C LEU A 172 -30.92 -14.26 -8.01
N VAL A 173 -32.03 -13.64 -7.58
CA VAL A 173 -32.52 -12.39 -8.16
C VAL A 173 -31.57 -11.24 -7.86
N THR A 174 -31.01 -11.22 -6.66
CA THR A 174 -30.00 -10.24 -6.26
C THR A 174 -28.67 -10.50 -6.98
N LEU A 175 -28.22 -11.75 -7.01
CA LEU A 175 -26.95 -12.13 -7.66
C LEU A 175 -26.96 -11.84 -9.17
N ASP A 176 -28.09 -11.96 -9.85
CA ASP A 176 -28.24 -11.60 -11.27
C ASP A 176 -28.10 -10.10 -11.54
N ARG A 177 -28.30 -9.25 -10.52
CA ARG A 177 -28.27 -7.78 -10.64
C ARG A 177 -26.98 -7.13 -10.19
N VAL A 178 -26.09 -7.89 -9.56
CA VAL A 178 -24.78 -7.44 -9.13
C VAL A 178 -23.67 -8.09 -9.96
N ARG A 179 -22.48 -7.52 -9.93
CA ARG A 179 -21.26 -8.13 -10.45
C ARG A 179 -20.50 -8.72 -9.27
N ARG A 180 -20.68 -10.03 -9.04
CA ARG A 180 -20.00 -10.74 -7.93
C ARG A 180 -18.55 -11.03 -8.30
N ILE A 181 -17.64 -10.75 -7.33
CA ILE A 181 -16.21 -11.04 -7.37
C ILE A 181 -15.87 -11.82 -6.10
N ASP A 182 -15.48 -13.07 -6.25
CA ASP A 182 -15.05 -13.90 -5.13
C ASP A 182 -13.53 -13.78 -4.94
N ILE A 183 -13.12 -13.39 -3.73
CA ILE A 183 -11.72 -13.13 -3.36
C ILE A 183 -11.21 -14.25 -2.48
N GLU A 184 -10.01 -14.74 -2.79
CA GLU A 184 -9.30 -15.76 -2.04
C GLU A 184 -7.96 -15.23 -1.54
N PRO A 185 -7.52 -15.65 -0.34
CA PRO A 185 -6.20 -15.28 0.17
C PRO A 185 -5.09 -15.80 -0.75
N ASN A 186 -4.11 -14.97 -1.04
CA ASN A 186 -2.95 -15.34 -1.85
C ASN A 186 -1.68 -14.77 -1.21
N LEU A 187 -0.78 -15.65 -0.77
CA LEU A 187 0.46 -15.26 -0.10
C LEU A 187 1.38 -14.48 -1.02
N ALA A 188 1.55 -14.90 -2.28
CA ALA A 188 2.47 -14.23 -3.20
C ALA A 188 2.05 -12.77 -3.45
N VAL A 189 0.75 -12.54 -3.66
CA VAL A 189 0.19 -11.19 -3.82
C VAL A 189 0.33 -10.37 -2.52
N TRP A 190 0.11 -11.00 -1.37
CA TRP A 190 0.30 -10.34 -0.09
C TRP A 190 1.78 -10.01 0.18
N GLN A 191 2.72 -10.84 -0.25
CA GLN A 191 4.15 -10.54 -0.14
C GLN A 191 4.57 -9.34 -0.99
N GLU A 192 3.99 -9.17 -2.20
CA GLU A 192 4.20 -7.94 -2.98
C GLU A 192 3.75 -6.70 -2.19
N TYR A 193 2.56 -6.78 -1.58
CA TYR A 193 2.04 -5.73 -0.70
C TYR A 193 2.95 -5.50 0.51
N ALA A 194 3.39 -6.58 1.17
CA ALA A 194 4.25 -6.54 2.35
C ALA A 194 5.59 -5.85 2.08
N ARG A 195 6.19 -6.11 0.91
CA ARG A 195 7.41 -5.42 0.45
C ARG A 195 7.14 -3.94 0.19
N ALA A 196 6.09 -3.62 -0.57
CA ALA A 196 5.72 -2.25 -0.90
C ALA A 196 5.47 -1.39 0.35
N HIS A 197 4.88 -1.98 1.39
CA HIS A 197 4.57 -1.31 2.66
C HIS A 197 5.63 -1.52 3.75
N ARG A 198 6.77 -2.14 3.40
CA ARG A 198 7.92 -2.37 4.30
C ARG A 198 7.52 -3.05 5.62
N LEU A 199 6.72 -4.10 5.51
CA LEU A 199 6.38 -4.93 6.66
C LEU A 199 7.64 -5.53 7.28
N HIS A 200 7.56 -5.87 8.57
CA HIS A 200 8.71 -6.34 9.33
C HIS A 200 9.36 -7.59 8.67
N PRO A 201 10.69 -7.58 8.41
CA PRO A 201 11.37 -8.63 7.65
C PRO A 201 11.22 -10.04 8.26
N ALA A 202 11.15 -10.14 9.61
CA ALA A 202 10.92 -11.42 10.27
C ALA A 202 9.57 -12.06 9.90
N VAL A 203 8.54 -11.26 9.67
CA VAL A 203 7.22 -11.76 9.24
C VAL A 203 7.31 -12.29 7.80
N GLN A 204 7.95 -11.56 6.92
CA GLN A 204 8.13 -11.94 5.52
C GLN A 204 8.93 -13.25 5.41
N ALA A 205 10.11 -13.30 6.06
CA ALA A 205 10.97 -14.49 6.06
C ALA A 205 10.29 -15.72 6.69
N TYR A 206 9.53 -15.53 7.77
CA TYR A 206 8.77 -16.62 8.36
C TYR A 206 7.73 -17.19 7.39
N LEU A 207 7.01 -16.35 6.69
CA LEU A 207 5.98 -16.79 5.75
C LEU A 207 6.55 -17.41 4.47
N GLU A 208 7.80 -17.09 4.10
CA GLU A 208 8.53 -17.83 3.06
C GLU A 208 8.85 -19.26 3.51
N LEU A 209 9.27 -19.43 4.76
CA LEU A 209 9.59 -20.74 5.35
C LEU A 209 8.33 -21.56 5.69
N ARG A 210 7.23 -20.89 6.01
CA ARG A 210 5.96 -21.48 6.49
C ARG A 210 4.74 -20.92 5.75
N PRO A 211 4.65 -21.06 4.42
CA PRO A 211 3.57 -20.46 3.61
C PRO A 211 2.17 -20.91 4.05
N GLN A 212 2.04 -22.10 4.60
CA GLN A 212 0.78 -22.65 5.12
C GLN A 212 0.26 -21.89 6.37
N HIS A 213 1.07 -21.07 7.02
CA HIS A 213 0.67 -20.28 8.19
C HIS A 213 0.16 -18.88 7.81
N PHE A 214 0.13 -18.52 6.53
CA PHE A 214 -0.32 -17.21 6.08
C PHE A 214 -1.79 -16.94 6.35
N TYR A 215 -2.64 -17.90 5.99
CA TYR A 215 -4.09 -17.79 6.16
C TYR A 215 -4.67 -19.11 6.60
N ARG A 216 -5.27 -19.15 7.80
CA ARG A 216 -5.80 -20.37 8.38
C ARG A 216 -6.99 -20.03 9.29
N ILE A 217 -8.13 -20.63 9.04
CA ILE A 217 -9.34 -20.52 9.87
C ILE A 217 -9.75 -21.93 10.25
N GLN A 218 -9.88 -22.18 11.55
CA GLN A 218 -10.30 -23.47 12.09
C GLN A 218 -11.27 -23.23 13.25
N ASN A 219 -12.30 -24.06 13.36
CA ASN A 219 -13.20 -24.08 14.50
C ASN A 219 -12.81 -25.25 15.41
N ASP A 220 -12.40 -24.97 16.62
CA ASP A 220 -12.09 -25.96 17.64
C ASP A 220 -13.13 -25.91 18.77
N VAL A 221 -13.04 -26.87 19.73
CA VAL A 221 -13.91 -26.95 20.90
C VAL A 221 -13.82 -25.67 21.75
N ASP A 222 -12.65 -25.06 21.79
CA ASP A 222 -12.37 -23.82 22.55
C ASP A 222 -12.74 -22.54 21.82
N GLY A 223 -13.27 -22.65 20.60
CA GLY A 223 -13.69 -21.51 19.78
C GLY A 223 -12.95 -21.38 18.44
N PRO A 224 -13.19 -20.29 17.71
CA PRO A 224 -12.53 -20.07 16.42
C PRO A 224 -11.05 -19.74 16.62
N GLN A 225 -10.19 -20.50 15.93
CA GLN A 225 -8.76 -20.25 15.82
C GLN A 225 -8.46 -19.75 14.42
N PHE A 226 -7.75 -18.62 14.28
CA PHE A 226 -7.50 -18.06 12.97
C PHE A 226 -6.22 -17.23 12.88
N VAL A 227 -5.67 -17.22 11.67
CA VAL A 227 -4.62 -16.29 11.23
C VAL A 227 -5.07 -15.70 9.91
N THR A 228 -4.93 -14.41 9.76
CA THR A 228 -5.33 -13.66 8.54
C THR A 228 -4.20 -12.73 8.10
N ALA A 229 -4.27 -12.26 6.86
CA ALA A 229 -3.33 -11.27 6.32
C ALA A 229 -3.27 -10.00 7.20
N ARG A 230 -4.42 -9.53 7.70
CA ARG A 230 -4.51 -8.39 8.65
C ARG A 230 -3.76 -8.70 9.95
N GLY A 231 -3.91 -9.90 10.51
CA GLY A 231 -3.20 -10.29 11.74
C GLY A 231 -1.69 -10.21 11.59
N TRP A 232 -1.15 -10.61 10.44
CA TRP A 232 0.28 -10.48 10.12
C TRP A 232 0.72 -9.03 9.95
N GLU A 233 -0.09 -8.20 9.32
CA GLU A 233 0.18 -6.78 9.13
C GLU A 233 0.21 -6.03 10.46
N ASP A 234 -0.81 -6.23 11.31
CA ASP A 234 -0.90 -5.62 12.63
C ASP A 234 0.25 -6.07 13.55
N LEU A 235 0.60 -7.37 13.51
CA LEU A 235 1.75 -7.91 14.23
C LEU A 235 3.05 -7.27 13.72
N SER A 236 3.24 -7.13 12.42
CA SER A 236 4.39 -6.48 11.81
C SER A 236 4.58 -5.05 12.32
N ALA A 237 3.50 -4.27 12.39
CA ALA A 237 3.53 -2.91 12.93
C ALA A 237 3.95 -2.90 14.41
N MET A 238 3.40 -3.82 15.21
CA MET A 238 3.76 -3.97 16.63
C MET A 238 5.22 -4.38 16.81
N LEU A 239 5.71 -5.37 16.05
CA LEU A 239 7.12 -5.80 16.09
C LEU A 239 8.08 -4.65 15.76
N THR A 240 7.72 -3.85 14.75
CA THR A 240 8.50 -2.67 14.36
C THR A 240 8.57 -1.64 15.49
N ALA A 241 7.44 -1.37 16.15
CA ALA A 241 7.39 -0.45 17.27
C ALA A 241 8.16 -0.99 18.48
N CYS A 242 7.96 -2.26 18.85
CA CYS A 242 8.66 -2.90 19.96
C CYS A 242 10.19 -2.92 19.73
N THR A 243 10.63 -3.21 18.50
CA THR A 243 12.07 -3.19 18.15
C THR A 243 12.67 -1.80 18.29
N LYS A 244 11.94 -0.74 17.91
CA LYS A 244 12.41 0.65 18.05
C LYS A 244 12.44 1.13 19.51
N LEU A 245 11.55 0.62 20.34
CA LEU A 245 11.39 1.03 21.74
C LEU A 245 12.09 0.07 22.71
N ASP A 246 12.75 -0.97 22.21
CA ASP A 246 13.38 -2.04 23.01
C ASP A 246 12.39 -2.71 23.97
N LEU A 247 11.15 -2.94 23.51
CA LEU A 247 10.12 -3.60 24.30
C LEU A 247 10.14 -5.12 24.08
N PRO A 248 9.82 -5.92 25.13
CA PRO A 248 9.79 -7.37 25.01
C PRO A 248 8.62 -7.83 24.12
N VAL A 249 8.87 -8.82 23.29
CA VAL A 249 7.86 -9.52 22.48
C VAL A 249 7.90 -10.99 22.86
N ASP A 250 6.78 -11.50 23.35
CA ASP A 250 6.60 -12.88 23.77
C ASP A 250 5.44 -13.57 23.03
N GLU A 251 5.25 -14.86 23.31
CA GLU A 251 4.15 -15.67 22.73
C GLU A 251 2.77 -15.07 23.06
N ALA A 252 2.59 -14.48 24.24
CA ALA A 252 1.32 -13.93 24.68
C ALA A 252 0.95 -12.68 23.85
N LEU A 253 1.90 -11.81 23.55
CA LEU A 253 1.70 -10.65 22.66
C LEU A 253 1.41 -11.13 21.24
N ILE A 254 2.19 -12.06 20.71
CA ILE A 254 2.00 -12.61 19.35
C ILE A 254 0.62 -13.25 19.21
N GLY A 255 0.18 -14.01 20.21
CA GLY A 255 -1.14 -14.67 20.23
C GLY A 255 -2.33 -13.71 20.24
N GLN A 256 -2.14 -12.42 20.54
CA GLN A 256 -3.20 -11.41 20.43
C GLN A 256 -3.52 -11.07 18.97
N TYR A 257 -2.54 -11.20 18.08
CA TYR A 257 -2.65 -10.93 16.64
C TYR A 257 -2.88 -12.21 15.83
N LEU A 258 -2.13 -13.27 16.15
CA LEU A 258 -2.23 -14.59 15.53
C LEU A 258 -3.05 -15.52 16.45
N ARG A 259 -4.38 -15.47 16.31
CA ARG A 259 -5.30 -16.21 17.17
C ARG A 259 -5.38 -17.72 16.84
N HIS A 260 -4.26 -18.31 16.47
CA HIS A 260 -4.06 -19.73 16.25
C HIS A 260 -2.86 -20.15 17.10
N PRO A 261 -3.06 -20.88 18.21
CA PRO A 261 -2.01 -21.16 19.21
C PRO A 261 -0.77 -21.85 18.63
N GLU A 262 -0.96 -22.77 17.69
CA GLU A 262 0.14 -23.47 17.02
C GLU A 262 1.01 -22.46 16.24
N VAL A 263 0.39 -21.59 15.43
CA VAL A 263 1.10 -20.60 14.62
C VAL A 263 1.76 -19.54 15.50
N ALA A 264 1.06 -19.07 16.54
CA ALA A 264 1.62 -18.08 17.47
C ALA A 264 2.87 -18.62 18.20
N ARG A 265 2.84 -19.86 18.64
CA ARG A 265 3.99 -20.52 19.30
C ARG A 265 5.15 -20.73 18.34
N ASP A 266 4.88 -21.22 17.11
CA ASP A 266 5.91 -21.45 16.11
C ASP A 266 6.58 -20.13 15.69
N PHE A 267 5.77 -19.07 15.48
CA PHE A 267 6.32 -17.74 15.19
C PHE A 267 7.07 -17.14 16.38
N ALA A 268 6.63 -17.35 17.62
CA ALA A 268 7.36 -16.87 18.80
C ALA A 268 8.74 -17.52 18.93
N ALA A 269 8.83 -18.82 18.69
CA ALA A 269 10.10 -19.54 18.65
C ALA A 269 11.01 -19.01 17.53
N TYR A 270 10.45 -18.80 16.34
CA TYR A 270 11.18 -18.19 15.21
C TYR A 270 11.66 -16.79 15.53
N TRP A 271 10.85 -15.94 16.17
CA TRP A 271 11.20 -14.58 16.56
C TRP A 271 12.41 -14.52 17.50
N GLU A 272 12.47 -15.43 18.48
CA GLU A 272 13.62 -15.53 19.39
C GLU A 272 14.90 -15.92 18.64
N LEU A 273 14.81 -16.87 17.70
CA LEU A 273 15.93 -17.24 16.83
C LEU A 273 16.36 -16.07 15.92
N TYR A 274 15.40 -15.36 15.31
CA TYR A 274 15.67 -14.21 14.44
C TYR A 274 16.44 -13.11 15.18
N LYS A 275 16.03 -12.78 16.42
CA LYS A 275 16.76 -11.82 17.27
C LYS A 275 18.19 -12.30 17.58
N LYS A 276 18.32 -13.58 17.94
CA LYS A 276 19.63 -14.18 18.23
C LYS A 276 20.53 -14.15 17.00
N TYR A 277 20.04 -14.52 15.82
CA TYR A 277 20.82 -14.47 14.59
C TYR A 277 21.27 -13.05 14.25
N ARG A 278 20.42 -12.05 14.44
CA ARG A 278 20.79 -10.65 14.24
C ARG A 278 22.00 -10.23 15.10
N GLN A 279 22.08 -10.69 16.36
CA GLN A 279 23.18 -10.41 17.26
C GLN A 279 24.41 -11.25 16.92
N ASP A 280 24.23 -12.56 16.75
CA ASP A 280 25.31 -13.52 16.58
C ASP A 280 26.08 -13.36 15.25
N TYR A 281 25.39 -12.91 14.19
CA TYR A 281 26.01 -12.69 12.87
C TYR A 281 26.59 -11.30 12.69
N GLY A 282 26.27 -10.33 13.54
CA GLY A 282 26.77 -8.97 13.40
C GLY A 282 26.49 -8.39 12.02
N VAL A 283 25.22 -8.41 11.59
CA VAL A 283 24.79 -8.01 10.23
C VAL A 283 25.34 -6.64 9.82
N GLU A 284 25.43 -5.72 10.77
CA GLU A 284 26.00 -4.38 10.52
C GLU A 284 27.48 -4.44 10.13
N ASP A 285 28.27 -5.31 10.75
CA ASP A 285 29.69 -5.49 10.40
C ASP A 285 29.86 -6.14 9.02
N ILE A 286 28.95 -7.07 8.65
CA ILE A 286 28.93 -7.65 7.29
C ILE A 286 28.68 -6.55 6.27
N LEU A 287 27.67 -5.71 6.46
CA LEU A 287 27.31 -4.64 5.54
C LEU A 287 28.33 -3.49 5.47
N GLN A 288 29.25 -3.43 6.44
CA GLN A 288 30.39 -2.52 6.43
C GLN A 288 31.68 -3.17 5.89
N GLY A 289 31.58 -4.37 5.32
CA GLY A 289 32.72 -5.09 4.74
C GLY A 289 33.69 -5.67 5.76
N ARG A 290 33.26 -5.89 7.01
CA ARG A 290 34.08 -6.37 8.13
C ARG A 290 33.53 -7.66 8.77
N PRO A 291 33.17 -8.70 8.01
CA PRO A 291 32.69 -9.93 8.60
C PRO A 291 33.83 -10.68 9.31
N PHE A 292 33.59 -11.17 10.51
CA PHE A 292 34.52 -12.06 11.17
C PHE A 292 34.56 -13.42 10.47
N ALA A 293 35.76 -14.03 10.34
CA ALA A 293 35.92 -15.35 9.72
C ALA A 293 35.02 -16.42 10.37
N ALA A 294 34.83 -16.35 11.69
CA ALA A 294 33.93 -17.26 12.43
C ALA A 294 32.46 -17.13 12.00
N VAL A 295 32.02 -15.94 11.60
CA VAL A 295 30.66 -15.69 11.12
C VAL A 295 30.43 -16.35 9.77
N LEU A 296 31.42 -16.27 8.87
CA LEU A 296 31.36 -16.93 7.57
C LEU A 296 31.32 -18.46 7.71
N GLU A 297 32.21 -19.03 8.53
CA GLU A 297 32.24 -20.47 8.81
C GLU A 297 30.92 -20.96 9.44
N ARG A 298 30.32 -20.17 10.31
CA ARG A 298 29.02 -20.47 10.91
C ARG A 298 27.92 -20.44 9.85
N ALA A 299 27.86 -19.42 8.99
CA ALA A 299 26.86 -19.30 7.95
C ALA A 299 26.90 -20.47 6.97
N GLN A 300 28.12 -20.93 6.59
CA GLN A 300 28.30 -22.11 5.72
C GLN A 300 27.77 -23.41 6.35
N LYS A 301 27.83 -23.55 7.68
CA LYS A 301 27.41 -24.75 8.42
C LYS A 301 25.95 -24.65 8.94
N ALA A 302 25.32 -23.50 8.80
CA ALA A 302 23.99 -23.24 9.33
C ALA A 302 22.90 -24.08 8.65
N ALA A 303 21.83 -24.38 9.36
CA ALA A 303 20.64 -24.98 8.79
C ALA A 303 19.96 -24.01 7.79
N PHE A 304 19.18 -24.55 6.86
CA PHE A 304 18.54 -23.77 5.80
C PHE A 304 17.70 -22.59 6.35
N ASP A 305 16.88 -22.84 7.40
CA ASP A 305 16.06 -21.82 8.05
C ASP A 305 16.91 -20.66 8.63
N GLU A 306 18.07 -20.99 9.21
CA GLU A 306 19.03 -19.99 9.72
C GLU A 306 19.65 -19.19 8.59
N ARG A 307 20.02 -19.84 7.47
CA ARG A 307 20.59 -19.18 6.28
C ARG A 307 19.61 -18.22 5.63
N ILE A 308 18.35 -18.61 5.43
CA ILE A 308 17.30 -17.73 4.90
C ILE A 308 17.02 -16.56 5.85
N SER A 309 17.01 -16.80 7.16
CA SER A 309 16.88 -15.72 8.14
C SER A 309 18.03 -14.72 8.06
N LEU A 310 19.25 -15.18 7.83
CA LEU A 310 20.43 -14.33 7.64
C LEU A 310 20.30 -13.50 6.34
N VAL A 311 19.88 -14.10 5.23
CA VAL A 311 19.58 -13.39 3.98
C VAL A 311 18.57 -12.27 4.21
N SER A 312 17.46 -12.57 4.91
CA SER A 312 16.44 -11.57 5.24
C SER A 312 16.97 -10.44 6.13
N LEU A 313 17.88 -10.74 7.07
CA LEU A 313 18.54 -9.73 7.90
C LEU A 313 19.46 -8.82 7.09
N LEU A 314 20.23 -9.37 6.14
CA LEU A 314 21.06 -8.59 5.22
C LEU A 314 20.21 -7.68 4.34
N LEU A 315 19.14 -8.21 3.74
CA LEU A 315 18.19 -7.44 2.94
C LEU A 315 17.52 -6.32 3.74
N ALA A 316 17.15 -6.57 4.99
CA ALA A 316 16.59 -5.53 5.88
C ALA A 316 17.60 -4.38 6.14
N GLY A 317 18.85 -4.73 6.37
CA GLY A 317 19.93 -3.75 6.54
C GLY A 317 20.20 -2.94 5.27
N LEU A 318 20.18 -3.58 4.10
CA LEU A 318 20.32 -2.94 2.79
C LEU A 318 19.11 -2.03 2.50
N ASN A 319 17.88 -2.51 2.67
CA ASN A 319 16.67 -1.72 2.44
C ASN A 319 16.61 -0.47 3.30
N THR A 320 17.15 -0.50 4.53
CA THR A 320 17.27 0.69 5.38
C THR A 320 18.18 1.74 4.72
N ARG A 321 19.29 1.32 4.08
CA ARG A 321 20.24 2.20 3.41
C ARG A 321 19.69 2.72 2.08
N PHE A 322 19.07 1.86 1.29
CA PHE A 322 18.40 2.26 0.05
C PHE A 322 17.28 3.28 0.29
N ALA A 323 16.46 3.05 1.31
CA ALA A 323 15.43 4.01 1.71
C ALA A 323 16.02 5.36 2.17
N ALA A 324 17.16 5.34 2.87
CA ALA A 324 17.86 6.56 3.26
C ALA A 324 18.43 7.31 2.04
N ALA A 325 19.05 6.60 1.09
CA ALA A 325 19.57 7.17 -0.15
C ALA A 325 18.44 7.79 -0.99
N ARG A 326 17.34 7.07 -1.20
CA ARG A 326 16.15 7.56 -1.93
C ARG A 326 15.52 8.78 -1.27
N ARG A 327 15.43 8.78 0.07
CA ARG A 327 14.93 9.95 0.81
C ARG A 327 15.85 11.15 0.67
N ALA A 328 17.18 10.95 0.74
CA ALA A 328 18.14 12.01 0.53
C ALA A 328 18.06 12.59 -0.89
N ASP A 329 17.82 11.76 -1.89
CA ASP A 329 17.61 12.13 -3.27
C ASP A 329 16.34 12.99 -3.43
N ALA A 330 15.19 12.51 -2.98
CA ALA A 330 13.91 13.23 -3.05
C ALA A 330 13.94 14.58 -2.29
N VAL A 331 14.61 14.64 -1.11
CA VAL A 331 14.81 15.90 -0.39
C VAL A 331 15.70 16.87 -1.18
N THR A 332 16.75 16.36 -1.82
CA THR A 332 17.66 17.16 -2.62
C THR A 332 16.94 17.73 -3.85
N ASP A 333 16.11 16.91 -4.51
CA ASP A 333 15.29 17.36 -5.65
C ASP A 333 14.26 18.44 -5.26
N ALA A 334 13.57 18.26 -4.12
CA ALA A 334 12.65 19.29 -3.62
C ALA A 334 13.38 20.62 -3.36
N CYS A 335 14.54 20.57 -2.71
CA CYS A 335 15.37 21.75 -2.49
C CYS A 335 15.89 22.37 -3.80
N TYR A 336 16.24 21.54 -4.80
CA TYR A 336 16.67 22.01 -6.12
C TYR A 336 15.59 22.80 -6.84
N GLN A 337 14.35 22.33 -6.82
CA GLN A 337 13.24 23.05 -7.46
C GLN A 337 13.05 24.43 -6.84
N GLU A 338 13.16 24.56 -5.52
CA GLU A 338 13.04 25.84 -4.83
C GLU A 338 14.24 26.76 -5.13
N MET A 339 15.47 26.24 -5.13
CA MET A 339 16.65 27.01 -5.54
C MET A 339 16.54 27.50 -7.00
N ARG A 340 16.06 26.66 -7.90
CA ARG A 340 15.83 27.02 -9.32
C ARG A 340 14.76 28.09 -9.46
N SER A 341 13.67 27.99 -8.69
CA SER A 341 12.61 29.00 -8.66
C SER A 341 13.14 30.32 -8.13
N PHE A 342 13.93 30.31 -7.05
CA PHE A 342 14.59 31.50 -6.51
C PHE A 342 15.47 32.18 -7.56
N LYS A 343 16.34 31.43 -8.27
CA LYS A 343 17.18 31.97 -9.36
C LYS A 343 16.34 32.64 -10.43
N ARG A 344 15.23 32.02 -10.83
CA ARG A 344 14.31 32.59 -11.86
C ARG A 344 13.70 33.90 -11.38
N THR A 345 13.27 33.97 -10.11
CA THR A 345 12.71 35.20 -9.53
C THR A 345 13.75 36.31 -9.47
N LEU A 346 14.97 36.01 -9.06
CA LEU A 346 16.09 36.97 -9.09
C LEU A 346 16.38 37.51 -10.47
N ASN A 347 16.36 36.66 -11.51
CA ASN A 347 16.63 37.08 -12.89
C ASN A 347 15.52 37.95 -13.48
N ASN A 348 14.26 37.74 -13.07
CA ASN A 348 13.10 38.49 -13.56
C ASN A 348 12.83 39.79 -12.81
N ALA A 349 13.47 40.03 -11.66
CA ALA A 349 13.29 41.24 -10.89
C ALA A 349 14.01 42.43 -11.57
N ASP A 350 13.37 43.60 -11.59
CA ASP A 350 13.97 44.82 -12.14
C ASP A 350 15.21 45.23 -11.31
N PRO A 351 16.39 45.40 -11.94
CA PRO A 351 17.59 45.86 -11.25
C PRO A 351 17.47 47.23 -10.57
N ALA A 352 16.56 48.07 -11.06
CA ALA A 352 16.36 49.43 -10.55
C ALA A 352 15.26 49.56 -9.48
N GLN A 353 14.67 48.46 -9.03
CA GLN A 353 13.62 48.48 -8.02
C GLN A 353 14.21 48.79 -6.63
N ASP A 354 13.92 50.00 -6.11
CA ASP A 354 14.30 50.40 -4.76
C ASP A 354 13.69 49.47 -3.72
N GLY A 355 14.52 48.97 -2.77
CA GLY A 355 14.08 48.10 -1.68
C GLY A 355 14.01 46.61 -2.02
N PHE A 356 14.55 46.13 -3.15
CA PHE A 356 14.65 44.70 -3.45
C PHE A 356 15.65 44.02 -2.53
N VAL A 357 15.17 43.13 -1.65
CA VAL A 357 15.99 42.33 -0.73
C VAL A 357 15.90 40.86 -1.13
N PRO A 358 16.98 40.26 -1.71
CA PRO A 358 16.97 38.88 -2.14
C PRO A 358 16.60 37.86 -1.05
N ALA A 359 17.08 38.10 0.19
CA ALA A 359 16.74 37.26 1.34
C ALA A 359 15.24 37.26 1.66
N ALA A 360 14.57 38.41 1.52
CA ALA A 360 13.12 38.51 1.74
C ALA A 360 12.32 37.76 0.65
N VAL A 361 12.81 37.79 -0.60
CA VAL A 361 12.24 37.05 -1.72
C VAL A 361 12.31 35.55 -1.47
N PHE A 362 13.50 35.06 -1.06
CA PHE A 362 13.67 33.64 -0.74
C PHE A 362 12.83 33.21 0.46
N ALA A 363 12.76 34.04 1.51
CA ALA A 363 11.89 33.78 2.67
C ALA A 363 10.40 33.69 2.30
N ALA A 364 9.91 34.61 1.45
CA ALA A 364 8.53 34.58 0.97
C ALA A 364 8.23 33.29 0.18
N GLN A 365 9.14 32.87 -0.70
CA GLN A 365 9.00 31.64 -1.46
C GLN A 365 8.97 30.40 -0.55
N VAL A 366 9.85 30.31 0.44
CA VAL A 366 9.89 29.20 1.41
C VAL A 366 8.62 29.16 2.26
N ASN A 367 8.05 30.31 2.62
CA ASN A 367 6.76 30.36 3.33
C ASN A 367 5.62 29.82 2.45
N VAL A 368 5.57 30.15 1.17
CA VAL A 368 4.58 29.57 0.23
C VAL A 368 4.71 28.05 0.15
N TYR A 369 5.95 27.53 0.11
CA TYR A 369 6.20 26.08 0.17
C TYR A 369 5.66 25.45 1.46
N ALA A 370 5.88 26.08 2.61
CA ALA A 370 5.40 25.62 3.91
C ALA A 370 3.86 25.68 4.03
N ASP A 371 3.22 26.72 3.49
CA ASP A 371 1.76 26.86 3.45
C ASP A 371 1.13 25.75 2.60
N HIS A 372 1.73 25.46 1.43
CA HIS A 372 1.30 24.36 0.56
C HIS A 372 1.44 22.99 1.27
N LEU A 373 2.53 22.77 1.97
CA LEU A 373 2.73 21.57 2.79
C LEU A 373 1.65 21.44 3.87
N THR A 374 1.30 22.55 4.52
CA THR A 374 0.25 22.57 5.57
C THR A 374 -1.11 22.22 4.98
N ALA A 375 -1.45 22.73 3.81
CA ALA A 375 -2.68 22.42 3.09
C ALA A 375 -2.72 20.92 2.69
N GLN A 376 -1.63 20.37 2.16
CA GLN A 376 -1.53 18.95 1.77
C GLN A 376 -1.66 18.01 3.00
N LYS A 377 -1.07 18.40 4.15
CA LYS A 377 -1.25 17.67 5.41
C LYS A 377 -2.70 17.64 5.87
N ALA A 378 -3.38 18.78 5.81
CA ALA A 378 -4.78 18.89 6.19
C ALA A 378 -5.71 18.10 5.26
N ALA A 379 -5.38 18.03 3.97
CA ALA A 379 -6.11 17.27 2.97
C ALA A 379 -5.82 15.75 3.03
N GLY A 380 -4.77 15.32 3.74
CA GLY A 380 -4.37 13.90 3.82
C GLY A 380 -3.93 13.31 2.47
N THR A 381 -3.39 14.14 1.57
CA THR A 381 -3.01 13.73 0.20
C THR A 381 -1.62 13.12 0.10
N LEU A 382 -0.80 13.22 1.16
CA LEU A 382 0.58 12.73 1.19
C LEU A 382 0.66 11.37 1.90
N THR A 383 1.43 10.47 1.32
CA THR A 383 1.88 9.26 2.02
C THR A 383 2.82 9.61 3.18
N GLY A 384 3.00 8.70 4.14
CA GLY A 384 3.91 8.95 5.27
C GLY A 384 5.36 9.26 4.85
N GLU A 385 5.81 8.69 3.73
CA GLU A 385 7.15 8.93 3.21
C GLU A 385 7.27 10.28 2.49
N GLU A 386 6.33 10.60 1.62
CA GLU A 386 6.26 11.93 0.99
C GLU A 386 6.19 13.03 2.04
N LEU A 387 5.38 12.83 3.08
CA LEU A 387 5.30 13.75 4.20
C LEU A 387 6.65 13.95 4.92
N ALA A 388 7.42 12.87 5.11
CA ALA A 388 8.76 12.96 5.70
C ALA A 388 9.72 13.73 4.80
N VAL A 389 9.69 13.50 3.48
CA VAL A 389 10.51 14.20 2.49
C VAL A 389 10.22 15.70 2.49
N VAL A 390 8.95 16.10 2.28
CA VAL A 390 8.58 17.52 2.16
C VAL A 390 8.75 18.26 3.50
N THR A 391 8.56 17.58 4.63
CA THR A 391 8.83 18.17 5.96
C THR A 391 10.34 18.42 6.16
N THR A 392 11.18 17.46 5.75
CA THR A 392 12.63 17.61 5.84
C THR A 392 13.12 18.72 4.91
N ALA A 393 12.64 18.77 3.66
CA ALA A 393 12.97 19.82 2.70
C ALA A 393 12.54 21.21 3.23
N SER A 394 11.34 21.34 3.77
CA SER A 394 10.86 22.59 4.38
C SER A 394 11.76 23.06 5.53
N ALA A 395 12.18 22.15 6.42
CA ALA A 395 13.08 22.47 7.51
C ALA A 395 14.46 22.95 7.03
N LEU A 396 15.01 22.30 5.98
CA LEU A 396 16.28 22.72 5.37
C LEU A 396 16.17 24.10 4.71
N LEU A 397 15.12 24.33 3.94
CA LEU A 397 14.87 25.62 3.28
C LEU A 397 14.73 26.75 4.30
N HIS A 398 14.02 26.56 5.40
CA HIS A 398 13.93 27.55 6.48
C HIS A 398 15.30 27.78 7.15
N ALA A 399 16.10 26.73 7.34
CA ALA A 399 17.46 26.89 7.86
C ALA A 399 18.35 27.72 6.92
N TRP A 400 18.18 27.55 5.59
CA TRP A 400 18.90 28.36 4.60
C TRP A 400 18.44 29.81 4.61
N VAL A 401 17.13 30.07 4.75
CA VAL A 401 16.60 31.44 4.93
C VAL A 401 17.22 32.10 6.17
N ALA A 402 17.25 31.37 7.30
CA ALA A 402 17.80 31.89 8.56
C ALA A 402 19.31 32.20 8.49
N ALA A 403 20.04 31.47 7.64
CA ALA A 403 21.49 31.67 7.44
C ALA A 403 21.82 32.74 6.39
N LEU A 404 20.84 33.22 5.62
CA LEU A 404 21.06 34.16 4.52
C LEU A 404 21.11 35.61 5.06
N ASP A 405 22.24 36.29 4.85
CA ASP A 405 22.41 37.71 5.24
C ASP A 405 21.51 38.61 4.36
N PRO A 406 20.61 39.39 4.95
CA PRO A 406 19.74 40.32 4.21
C PRO A 406 20.48 41.43 3.45
N ALA A 407 21.75 41.69 3.80
CA ALA A 407 22.55 42.73 3.15
C ALA A 407 23.22 42.28 1.84
N LEU A 408 23.12 41.00 1.49
CA LEU A 408 23.73 40.46 0.26
C LEU A 408 23.00 40.99 -0.99
N ASP A 409 23.79 41.24 -2.02
CA ASP A 409 23.26 41.46 -3.36
C ASP A 409 22.70 40.19 -4.00
N ARG A 410 22.17 40.28 -5.19
CA ARG A 410 21.50 39.18 -5.92
C ARG A 410 22.41 37.98 -6.12
N ASP A 411 23.63 38.24 -6.63
CA ASP A 411 24.55 37.16 -6.98
C ASP A 411 25.12 36.50 -5.73
N ALA A 412 25.52 37.28 -4.74
CA ALA A 412 26.01 36.79 -3.46
C ALA A 412 24.93 36.02 -2.68
N ALA A 413 23.68 36.47 -2.68
CA ALA A 413 22.56 35.77 -2.06
C ALA A 413 22.29 34.41 -2.73
N PHE A 414 22.28 34.38 -4.08
CA PHE A 414 22.13 33.12 -4.80
C PHE A 414 23.31 32.16 -4.54
N ASP A 415 24.55 32.68 -4.52
CA ASP A 415 25.73 31.86 -4.25
C ASP A 415 25.71 31.28 -2.84
N ALA A 416 25.21 32.00 -1.84
CA ALA A 416 25.02 31.50 -0.48
C ALA A 416 24.00 30.35 -0.41
N VAL A 417 22.85 30.50 -1.09
CA VAL A 417 21.85 29.44 -1.18
C VAL A 417 22.40 28.23 -1.93
N ARG A 418 23.13 28.46 -3.04
CA ARG A 418 23.81 27.40 -3.82
C ARG A 418 24.85 26.66 -3.00
N ALA A 419 25.60 27.33 -2.13
CA ALA A 419 26.56 26.69 -1.23
C ALA A 419 25.87 25.77 -0.23
N SER A 420 24.73 26.19 0.33
CA SER A 420 23.90 25.37 1.23
C SER A 420 23.31 24.15 0.49
N PHE A 421 22.84 24.35 -0.74
CA PHE A 421 22.39 23.26 -1.61
C PHE A 421 23.51 22.25 -1.92
N ASN A 422 24.72 22.72 -2.26
CA ASN A 422 25.86 21.83 -2.52
C ASN A 422 26.25 21.00 -1.28
N ALA A 423 26.03 21.52 -0.07
CA ALA A 423 26.20 20.74 1.15
C ALA A 423 25.14 19.62 1.28
N GLN A 424 23.92 19.86 0.83
CA GLN A 424 22.87 18.84 0.76
C GLN A 424 23.17 17.79 -0.31
N VAL A 425 23.69 18.19 -1.48
CA VAL A 425 24.13 17.26 -2.55
C VAL A 425 25.19 16.30 -2.00
N ARG A 426 26.19 16.80 -1.27
CA ARG A 426 27.20 15.91 -0.63
C ARG A 426 26.58 14.88 0.32
N LYS A 427 25.61 15.29 1.14
CA LYS A 427 24.90 14.34 2.02
C LYS A 427 24.14 13.25 1.25
N ARG A 428 23.56 13.62 0.09
CA ARG A 428 22.94 12.67 -0.82
C ARG A 428 23.99 11.70 -1.38
N GLU A 429 25.11 12.22 -1.90
CA GLU A 429 26.21 11.40 -2.43
C GLU A 429 26.76 10.43 -1.39
N ASP A 430 26.96 10.88 -0.14
CA ASP A 430 27.38 10.03 0.97
C ASP A 430 26.37 8.91 1.25
N ALA A 431 25.07 9.23 1.25
CA ALA A 431 24.01 8.22 1.49
C ALA A 431 23.94 7.18 0.36
N VAL A 432 24.07 7.61 -0.90
CA VAL A 432 24.13 6.72 -2.07
C VAL A 432 25.38 5.84 -2.03
N GLY A 433 26.54 6.42 -1.73
CA GLY A 433 27.79 5.69 -1.60
C GLY A 433 27.74 4.62 -0.50
N LEU A 434 27.26 4.97 0.70
CA LEU A 434 27.08 4.01 1.80
C LEU A 434 26.14 2.86 1.45
N ALA A 435 25.12 3.11 0.65
CA ALA A 435 24.21 2.06 0.18
C ALA A 435 24.89 1.13 -0.83
N GLY A 436 25.68 1.68 -1.76
CA GLY A 436 26.48 0.91 -2.73
C GLY A 436 27.55 0.05 -2.06
N ASP A 437 28.34 0.63 -1.16
CA ASP A 437 29.38 -0.10 -0.42
C ASP A 437 28.77 -1.26 0.38
N ALA A 438 27.61 -1.05 1.00
CA ALA A 438 26.93 -2.09 1.75
C ALA A 438 26.38 -3.20 0.83
N LEU A 439 25.90 -2.86 -0.37
CA LEU A 439 25.45 -3.82 -1.36
C LEU A 439 26.60 -4.71 -1.84
N GLU A 440 27.74 -4.11 -2.17
CA GLU A 440 28.94 -4.87 -2.58
C GLU A 440 29.43 -5.77 -1.45
N SER A 441 29.46 -5.27 -0.21
CA SER A 441 29.85 -6.05 0.97
C SER A 441 28.87 -7.23 1.22
N ALA A 442 27.58 -7.02 0.97
CA ALA A 442 26.59 -8.09 1.06
C ALA A 442 26.82 -9.16 -0.01
N PHE A 443 27.13 -8.78 -1.26
CA PHE A 443 27.48 -9.73 -2.31
C PHE A 443 28.77 -10.50 -1.98
N ASP A 444 29.82 -9.82 -1.46
CA ASP A 444 31.06 -10.49 -1.02
C ASP A 444 30.77 -11.57 0.03
N PHE A 445 29.92 -11.25 1.00
CA PHE A 445 29.52 -12.21 2.02
C PHE A 445 28.68 -13.36 1.44
N MET A 446 27.69 -13.06 0.62
CA MET A 446 26.81 -14.06 -0.01
C MET A 446 27.58 -15.03 -0.90
N GLU A 447 28.49 -14.53 -1.72
CA GLU A 447 29.37 -15.35 -2.57
C GLU A 447 30.29 -16.25 -1.74
N SER A 448 30.89 -15.69 -0.67
CA SER A 448 31.79 -16.43 0.21
C SER A 448 31.07 -17.49 1.07
N ALA A 449 29.84 -17.20 1.51
CA ALA A 449 29.08 -18.07 2.39
C ALA A 449 28.29 -19.15 1.63
N PHE A 450 27.64 -18.79 0.53
CA PHE A 450 26.62 -19.60 -0.13
C PHE A 450 26.88 -19.85 -1.61
N ALA A 451 27.90 -19.20 -2.21
CA ALA A 451 28.22 -19.29 -3.64
C ALA A 451 26.95 -19.08 -4.52
N ASP A 452 26.72 -19.97 -5.49
CA ASP A 452 25.54 -19.95 -6.37
C ASP A 452 24.36 -20.75 -5.77
N GLY A 453 24.25 -20.83 -4.44
CA GLY A 453 23.20 -21.57 -3.75
C GLY A 453 21.81 -20.91 -3.83
N GLN A 454 20.82 -21.61 -3.29
CA GLN A 454 19.43 -21.15 -3.27
C GLN A 454 19.27 -19.84 -2.51
N GLU A 455 20.13 -19.59 -1.54
CA GLU A 455 20.19 -18.35 -0.77
C GLU A 455 20.53 -17.14 -1.64
N MET A 456 21.44 -17.29 -2.61
CA MET A 456 21.77 -16.24 -3.58
C MET A 456 20.57 -15.95 -4.49
N VAL A 457 19.83 -16.98 -4.91
CA VAL A 457 18.60 -16.82 -5.71
C VAL A 457 17.57 -15.97 -4.94
N VAL A 458 17.33 -16.30 -3.67
CA VAL A 458 16.41 -15.54 -2.82
C VAL A 458 16.91 -14.11 -2.65
N PHE A 459 18.19 -13.90 -2.37
CA PHE A 459 18.79 -12.59 -2.19
C PHE A 459 18.60 -11.68 -3.42
N VAL A 460 18.93 -12.16 -4.61
CA VAL A 460 18.83 -11.40 -5.86
C VAL A 460 17.36 -11.13 -6.23
N ASN A 461 16.47 -12.11 -6.06
CA ASN A 461 15.05 -11.93 -6.32
C ASN A 461 14.44 -10.87 -5.39
N GLU A 462 14.77 -10.89 -4.10
CA GLU A 462 14.26 -9.90 -3.14
C GLU A 462 14.83 -8.50 -3.42
N LEU A 463 16.08 -8.37 -3.87
CA LEU A 463 16.64 -7.10 -4.36
C LEU A 463 15.88 -6.57 -5.57
N ALA A 464 15.49 -7.43 -6.51
CA ALA A 464 14.74 -7.05 -7.70
C ALA A 464 13.29 -6.62 -7.38
N LEU A 465 12.66 -7.24 -6.38
CA LEU A 465 11.25 -7.04 -6.03
C LEU A 465 11.04 -5.96 -4.97
N GLY A 466 12.07 -5.62 -4.21
CA GLY A 466 11.98 -4.60 -3.16
C GLY A 466 11.86 -3.19 -3.76
N PRO A 467 10.92 -2.34 -3.31
CA PRO A 467 10.70 -1.03 -3.90
C PRO A 467 11.90 -0.09 -3.76
N ASP A 468 12.61 -0.15 -2.63
CA ASP A 468 13.77 0.70 -2.39
C ASP A 468 15.03 0.18 -3.09
N SER A 469 15.24 -1.15 -3.11
CA SER A 469 16.36 -1.77 -3.79
C SER A 469 16.21 -1.67 -5.31
N ALA A 470 15.01 -1.93 -5.87
CA ALA A 470 14.75 -1.81 -7.30
C ALA A 470 14.95 -0.36 -7.78
N ALA A 471 14.45 0.64 -7.03
CA ALA A 471 14.67 2.05 -7.37
C ALA A 471 16.17 2.41 -7.30
N TYR A 472 16.88 1.97 -6.25
CA TYR A 472 18.32 2.21 -6.13
C TYR A 472 19.10 1.61 -7.31
N LEU A 473 18.80 0.37 -7.67
CA LEU A 473 19.48 -0.38 -8.75
C LEU A 473 19.11 0.16 -10.15
N ALA A 474 17.97 0.85 -10.31
CA ALA A 474 17.62 1.51 -11.56
C ALA A 474 18.49 2.75 -11.82
N ASP A 475 18.90 3.45 -10.76
CA ASP A 475 19.69 4.69 -10.85
C ASP A 475 21.20 4.47 -10.64
N ASN A 476 21.61 3.31 -10.11
CA ASN A 476 22.99 2.99 -9.78
C ASN A 476 23.37 1.61 -10.30
N GLU A 477 24.38 1.57 -11.16
CA GLU A 477 24.89 0.32 -11.74
C GLU A 477 25.48 -0.60 -10.67
N CYS A 478 25.09 -1.89 -10.68
CA CYS A 478 25.68 -2.96 -9.88
C CYS A 478 25.92 -4.17 -10.78
N GLU A 479 27.17 -4.36 -11.22
CA GLU A 479 27.57 -5.41 -12.16
C GLU A 479 27.24 -6.82 -11.63
N ARG A 480 27.40 -7.04 -10.32
CA ARG A 480 27.08 -8.32 -9.69
C ARG A 480 25.58 -8.62 -9.76
N PHE A 481 24.73 -7.66 -9.39
CA PHE A 481 23.29 -7.81 -9.47
C PHE A 481 22.84 -8.14 -10.90
N GLU A 482 23.35 -7.41 -11.90
CA GLU A 482 23.03 -7.69 -13.30
C GLU A 482 23.46 -9.10 -13.74
N THR A 483 24.65 -9.53 -13.32
CA THR A 483 25.20 -10.83 -13.65
C THR A 483 24.32 -11.95 -13.09
N TYR A 484 23.96 -11.88 -11.80
CA TYR A 484 23.10 -12.88 -11.16
C TYR A 484 21.68 -12.84 -11.70
N SER A 485 21.09 -11.66 -11.91
CA SER A 485 19.76 -11.53 -12.50
C SER A 485 19.66 -12.14 -13.91
N LYS A 486 20.68 -11.92 -14.76
CA LYS A 486 20.75 -12.55 -16.09
C LYS A 486 20.84 -14.07 -16.01
N ARG A 487 21.62 -14.61 -15.07
CA ARG A 487 21.70 -16.06 -14.84
C ARG A 487 20.37 -16.66 -14.39
N LEU A 488 19.66 -16.01 -13.49
CA LEU A 488 18.35 -16.46 -13.00
C LEU A 488 17.29 -16.45 -14.11
N LEU A 489 17.25 -15.42 -14.95
CA LEU A 489 16.35 -15.36 -16.11
C LEU A 489 16.64 -16.47 -17.14
N LEU A 490 17.90 -16.84 -17.35
CA LEU A 490 18.28 -17.93 -18.23
C LEU A 490 17.86 -19.29 -17.66
N HIS A 491 17.98 -19.50 -16.36
CA HIS A 491 17.53 -20.74 -15.70
C HIS A 491 16.02 -20.88 -15.71
N SER A 492 15.26 -19.82 -15.38
CA SER A 492 13.79 -19.86 -15.42
C SER A 492 13.26 -20.13 -16.84
N GLY A 493 13.87 -19.53 -17.85
CA GLY A 493 13.52 -19.80 -19.25
C GLY A 493 13.83 -21.23 -19.69
N GLN A 494 14.89 -21.87 -19.19
CA GLN A 494 15.19 -23.26 -19.44
C GLN A 494 14.24 -24.22 -18.73
N ASP A 495 13.89 -23.91 -17.47
CA ASP A 495 12.94 -24.71 -16.69
C ASP A 495 11.52 -24.64 -17.28
N ASP A 496 11.08 -23.48 -17.77
CA ASP A 496 9.80 -23.32 -18.46
C ASP A 496 9.75 -24.12 -19.77
N ILE A 497 10.82 -24.09 -20.58
CA ILE A 497 10.93 -24.87 -21.80
C ILE A 497 10.94 -26.36 -21.50
N LEU A 498 11.66 -26.81 -20.47
CA LEU A 498 11.69 -28.22 -20.04
C LEU A 498 10.32 -28.66 -19.50
N ALA A 499 9.60 -27.80 -18.76
CA ALA A 499 8.25 -28.08 -18.29
C ALA A 499 7.22 -28.15 -19.44
N GLU A 500 7.36 -27.33 -20.48
CA GLU A 500 6.55 -27.43 -21.71
C GLU A 500 6.83 -28.71 -22.49
N LEU A 501 8.10 -29.07 -22.69
CA LEU A 501 8.48 -30.30 -23.35
C LEU A 501 7.97 -31.55 -22.62
N GLN A 502 8.03 -31.56 -21.29
CA GLN A 502 7.47 -32.65 -20.47
C GLN A 502 5.93 -32.74 -20.56
N ARG A 503 5.23 -31.62 -20.68
CA ARG A 503 3.77 -31.60 -20.91
C ARG A 503 3.38 -32.10 -22.27
N ASP A 504 4.18 -31.82 -23.30
CA ASP A 504 3.94 -32.31 -24.68
C ASP A 504 4.25 -33.80 -24.80
N ASP A 505 5.27 -34.32 -24.12
CA ASP A 505 5.57 -35.76 -24.07
C ASP A 505 4.45 -36.54 -23.35
N ILE A 506 3.86 -35.99 -22.28
CA ILE A 506 2.72 -36.61 -21.59
C ILE A 506 1.48 -36.63 -22.50
N ARG A 507 1.20 -35.55 -23.24
CA ARG A 507 0.09 -35.47 -24.20
C ARG A 507 0.26 -36.43 -25.39
N GLN A 508 1.48 -36.63 -25.87
CA GLN A 508 1.77 -37.59 -26.95
C GLN A 508 1.72 -39.05 -26.46
N GLY A 509 2.08 -39.30 -25.18
CA GLY A 509 1.99 -40.62 -24.56
C GLY A 509 0.53 -41.07 -24.32
N GLU A 510 -0.38 -40.16 -24.01
CA GLU A 510 -1.82 -40.46 -23.85
C GLU A 510 -2.51 -40.75 -25.18
N HIS A 511 -2.07 -40.14 -26.30
CA HIS A 511 -2.61 -40.41 -27.63
C HIS A 511 -2.11 -41.74 -28.25
N SER A 512 -1.05 -42.34 -27.71
CA SER A 512 -0.53 -43.64 -28.20
C SER A 512 -1.10 -44.85 -27.46
N MET A 513 -1.99 -44.66 -26.47
CA MET A 513 -2.67 -45.77 -25.78
C MET A 513 -4.15 -45.95 -26.19
N GLU A 514 -4.65 -45.20 -27.17
CA GLU A 514 -6.01 -45.34 -27.72
C GLU A 514 -6.04 -46.01 -29.11
N PHE A 515 -5.18 -47.01 -29.36
CA PHE A 515 -5.30 -47.88 -30.51
C PHE A 515 -5.21 -49.36 -30.13
#